data_310c914561ac5e5f8c2a79f0c9bf7f25
#
_entry.id   310c914561ac5e5f8c2a79f0c9bf7f25
#
_cell.length_a   1.000
_cell.length_b   1.000
_cell.length_c   1.000
_cell.angle_alpha   90.00
_cell.angle_beta   90.00
_cell.angle_gamma   90.00
#
_symmetry.space_group_name_H-M   'P 1'
#
loop_
_entity.id
_entity.type
_entity.pdbx_description
1 polymer ?
#
loop_
_entity_poly.entity_id
_entity_poly.type
_entity_poly.pdbx_seq_one_letter_code
_entity_poly.pdbx_strand_id
1 'polypeptide(L)'
;RRQRQMCIRDSTYTVSPYAAVWNDDRYYLVGYCEKHRDITVFRIDRLANISLTDHPSKPCPKDFVLKDFIAHTFKMFCGESSDVILKCKNKHMKAIIDKFGDNIDTIGTDRQFFCVKVKVELSPTFYAWLFQYQGEICIQSPQNAIDQFVQMGETIIEVHS
;
A
#
# COMPACT_ATOMS: atom_id res chain seq x y z
N ARG A 1 -30.18 -0.73 -0.23
CA ARG A 1 -29.25 0.32 -0.70
C ARG A 1 -29.41 0.52 -2.22
N ARG A 2 -29.14 1.71 -2.73
CA ARG A 2 -29.20 2.05 -4.16
C ARG A 2 -27.80 2.14 -4.76
N GLN A 3 -27.69 1.87 -6.06
CA GLN A 3 -26.46 2.09 -6.80
C GLN A 3 -26.12 3.58 -6.89
N ARG A 4 -24.85 3.88 -7.15
CA ARG A 4 -24.34 5.22 -7.43
C ARG A 4 -23.87 5.30 -8.87
N GLN A 5 -24.26 6.37 -9.54
CA GLN A 5 -23.67 6.77 -10.80
C GLN A 5 -22.62 7.84 -10.54
N MET A 6 -21.46 7.73 -11.15
CA MET A 6 -20.35 8.66 -10.99
C MET A 6 -19.53 8.77 -12.28
N CYS A 7 -18.89 9.91 -12.46
CA CYS A 7 -18.01 10.16 -13.59
C CYS A 7 -16.55 10.19 -13.13
N ILE A 8 -15.67 9.60 -13.93
CA ILE A 8 -14.22 9.76 -13.81
C ILE A 8 -13.72 10.15 -15.19
N ARG A 9 -13.18 11.36 -15.31
CA ARG A 9 -12.91 12.01 -16.60
C ARG A 9 -14.19 11.98 -17.45
N ASP A 10 -14.13 11.47 -18.67
CA ASP A 10 -15.26 11.42 -19.63
C ASP A 10 -16.09 10.12 -19.55
N SER A 11 -15.80 9.26 -18.59
CA SER A 11 -16.48 7.97 -18.43
C SER A 11 -17.44 7.95 -17.26
N THR A 12 -18.66 7.48 -17.49
CA THR A 12 -19.68 7.27 -16.45
C THR A 12 -19.66 5.82 -15.98
N TYR A 13 -19.74 5.65 -14.68
CA TYR A 13 -19.75 4.34 -14.01
C TYR A 13 -20.96 4.20 -13.11
N THR A 14 -21.61 3.04 -13.16
CA THR A 14 -22.65 2.63 -12.21
C THR A 14 -22.04 1.65 -11.24
N VAL A 15 -22.07 1.97 -9.94
CA VAL A 15 -21.37 1.23 -8.91
C VAL A 15 -22.26 0.93 -7.71
N SER A 16 -22.19 -0.29 -7.22
CA SER A 16 -22.75 -0.71 -5.95
C SER A 16 -21.67 -0.59 -4.86
N PRO A 17 -21.70 0.45 -4.02
CA PRO A 17 -20.63 0.71 -3.06
C PRO A 17 -20.64 -0.28 -1.90
N TYR A 18 -19.48 -0.81 -1.53
CA TYR A 18 -19.30 -1.75 -0.42
C TYR A 18 -18.56 -1.11 0.75
N ALA A 19 -17.41 -0.47 0.49
CA ALA A 19 -16.58 0.15 1.51
C ALA A 19 -15.86 1.41 1.00
N ALA A 20 -15.47 2.26 1.93
CA ALA A 20 -14.48 3.31 1.71
C ALA A 20 -13.20 2.94 2.47
N VAL A 21 -12.06 3.06 1.82
CA VAL A 21 -10.76 2.62 2.34
C VAL A 21 -9.77 3.78 2.24
N TRP A 22 -8.98 3.95 3.29
CA TRP A 22 -7.84 4.87 3.29
C TRP A 22 -6.57 4.10 2.95
N ASN A 23 -5.82 4.57 1.95
CA ASN A 23 -4.51 4.02 1.59
C ASN A 23 -3.64 5.10 0.92
N ASP A 24 -2.37 5.19 1.31
CA ASP A 24 -1.39 6.14 0.76
C ASP A 24 -1.95 7.58 0.64
N ASP A 25 -2.42 8.13 1.78
CA ASP A 25 -2.98 9.48 1.91
C ASP A 25 -4.18 9.78 1.01
N ARG A 26 -4.90 8.74 0.57
CA ARG A 26 -6.07 8.87 -0.30
C ARG A 26 -7.21 7.96 0.11
N TYR A 27 -8.42 8.45 -0.14
CA TYR A 27 -9.61 7.62 0.00
C TYR A 27 -9.96 6.92 -1.30
N TYR A 28 -10.35 5.66 -1.16
CA TYR A 28 -10.79 4.81 -2.26
C TYR A 28 -12.17 4.24 -1.97
N LEU A 29 -13.02 4.23 -3.00
CA LEU A 29 -14.29 3.53 -2.98
C LEU A 29 -14.09 2.13 -3.55
N VAL A 30 -14.44 1.11 -2.78
CA VAL A 30 -14.51 -0.29 -3.21
C VAL A 30 -15.96 -0.64 -3.49
N GLY A 31 -16.25 -1.19 -4.65
CA GLY A 31 -17.61 -1.55 -5.00
C GLY A 31 -17.71 -2.33 -6.31
N TYR A 32 -18.84 -2.98 -6.53
CA TYR A 32 -19.12 -3.66 -7.77
C TYR A 32 -19.43 -2.65 -8.88
N CYS A 33 -18.68 -2.72 -9.97
CA CYS A 33 -18.84 -1.87 -11.15
C CYS A 33 -19.58 -2.61 -12.26
N GLU A 34 -20.72 -2.10 -12.72
CA GLU A 34 -21.49 -2.72 -13.79
C GLU A 34 -20.73 -2.80 -15.12
N LYS A 35 -19.94 -1.74 -15.43
CA LYS A 35 -19.14 -1.68 -16.66
C LYS A 35 -18.04 -2.74 -16.70
N HIS A 36 -17.38 -2.97 -15.57
CA HIS A 36 -16.30 -3.97 -15.46
C HIS A 36 -16.82 -5.36 -15.09
N ARG A 37 -18.06 -5.46 -14.61
CA ARG A 37 -18.70 -6.68 -14.10
C ARG A 37 -17.91 -7.34 -12.96
N ASP A 38 -17.20 -6.50 -12.17
CA ASP A 38 -16.32 -6.96 -11.10
C ASP A 38 -16.23 -5.94 -9.99
N ILE A 39 -15.66 -6.35 -8.84
CA ILE A 39 -15.35 -5.45 -7.73
C ILE A 39 -14.14 -4.61 -8.12
N THR A 40 -14.32 -3.31 -8.11
CA THR A 40 -13.34 -2.34 -8.61
C THR A 40 -13.08 -1.26 -7.56
N VAL A 41 -11.90 -0.68 -7.63
CA VAL A 41 -11.46 0.41 -6.75
C VAL A 41 -11.44 1.72 -7.52
N PHE A 42 -12.04 2.77 -6.93
CA PHE A 42 -12.07 4.10 -7.49
C PHE A 42 -11.49 5.11 -6.50
N ARG A 43 -10.60 5.96 -6.93
CA ARG A 43 -10.11 7.07 -6.10
C ARG A 43 -11.24 8.09 -5.89
N ILE A 44 -11.57 8.39 -4.63
CA ILE A 44 -12.69 9.28 -4.30
C ILE A 44 -12.44 10.72 -4.77
N ASP A 45 -11.21 11.19 -4.70
CA ASP A 45 -10.82 12.53 -5.17
C ASP A 45 -10.94 12.74 -6.70
N ARG A 46 -11.13 11.67 -7.46
CA ARG A 46 -11.34 11.70 -8.92
C ARG A 46 -12.80 11.52 -9.34
N LEU A 47 -13.70 11.32 -8.37
CA LEU A 47 -15.11 11.14 -8.64
C LEU A 47 -15.79 12.50 -8.84
N ALA A 48 -16.57 12.62 -9.88
CA ALA A 48 -17.39 13.79 -10.17
C ALA A 48 -18.83 13.37 -10.44
N ASN A 49 -19.77 14.29 -10.28
CA ASN A 49 -21.20 14.11 -10.62
C ASN A 49 -21.81 12.84 -10.01
N ILE A 50 -21.59 12.63 -8.71
CA ILE A 50 -22.11 11.47 -8.00
C ILE A 50 -23.61 11.64 -7.79
N SER A 51 -24.40 10.70 -8.32
CA SER A 51 -25.86 10.66 -8.17
C SER A 51 -26.33 9.29 -7.73
N LEU A 52 -27.53 9.25 -7.12
CA LEU A 52 -28.25 8.02 -6.84
C LEU A 52 -28.97 7.55 -8.10
N THR A 53 -28.92 6.25 -8.35
CA THR A 53 -29.77 5.62 -9.38
C THR A 53 -31.01 5.01 -8.73
N ASP A 54 -32.04 4.72 -9.53
CA ASP A 54 -33.24 4.01 -9.04
C ASP A 54 -33.04 2.50 -8.92
N HIS A 55 -31.91 1.99 -9.40
CA HIS A 55 -31.59 0.58 -9.31
C HIS A 55 -31.06 0.18 -7.90
N PRO A 56 -31.50 -0.99 -7.38
CA PRO A 56 -30.96 -1.51 -6.14
C PRO A 56 -29.48 -1.87 -6.31
N SER A 57 -28.69 -1.66 -5.25
CA SER A 57 -27.29 -2.07 -5.26
C SER A 57 -27.17 -3.59 -5.22
N LYS A 58 -26.20 -4.16 -5.95
CA LYS A 58 -25.81 -5.55 -5.77
C LYS A 58 -25.30 -5.77 -4.35
N PRO A 59 -25.73 -6.86 -3.69
CA PRO A 59 -25.20 -7.21 -2.37
C PRO A 59 -23.71 -7.56 -2.49
N CYS A 60 -22.96 -7.25 -1.43
CA CYS A 60 -21.58 -7.71 -1.32
C CYS A 60 -21.58 -9.25 -1.24
N PRO A 61 -20.73 -9.95 -2.01
CA PRO A 61 -20.60 -11.41 -1.90
C PRO A 61 -20.27 -11.83 -0.47
N LYS A 62 -20.83 -12.95 -0.01
CA LYS A 62 -20.66 -13.41 1.39
C LYS A 62 -19.22 -13.85 1.70
N ASP A 63 -18.52 -14.29 0.68
CA ASP A 63 -17.11 -14.72 0.70
C ASP A 63 -16.13 -13.56 0.44
N PHE A 64 -16.63 -12.36 0.20
CA PHE A 64 -15.78 -11.18 0.00
C PHE A 64 -15.18 -10.70 1.31
N VAL A 65 -13.88 -10.86 1.46
CA VAL A 65 -13.09 -10.34 2.59
C VAL A 65 -12.38 -9.07 2.16
N LEU A 66 -12.85 -7.93 2.65
CA LEU A 66 -12.32 -6.61 2.28
C LEU A 66 -10.82 -6.50 2.55
N LYS A 67 -10.33 -7.05 3.66
CA LYS A 67 -8.91 -7.03 4.03
C LYS A 67 -8.03 -7.72 2.97
N ASP A 68 -8.44 -8.89 2.51
CA ASP A 68 -7.69 -9.66 1.52
C ASP A 68 -7.75 -8.99 0.15
N PHE A 69 -8.92 -8.45 -0.21
CA PHE A 69 -9.10 -7.68 -1.44
C PHE A 69 -8.20 -6.44 -1.47
N ILE A 70 -8.14 -5.68 -0.37
CA ILE A 70 -7.29 -4.50 -0.24
C ILE A 70 -5.82 -4.92 -0.33
N ALA A 71 -5.42 -5.94 0.43
CA ALA A 71 -4.07 -6.46 0.39
C ALA A 71 -3.65 -6.86 -1.03
N HIS A 72 -4.54 -7.47 -1.81
CA HIS A 72 -4.27 -7.87 -3.18
C HIS A 72 -4.30 -6.70 -4.18
N THR A 73 -5.27 -5.80 -4.05
CA THR A 73 -5.52 -4.71 -5.02
C THR A 73 -4.53 -3.56 -4.86
N PHE A 74 -4.19 -3.18 -3.62
CA PHE A 74 -3.18 -2.14 -3.36
C PHE A 74 -1.76 -2.68 -3.36
N LYS A 75 -1.59 -4.00 -3.46
CA LYS A 75 -0.36 -4.69 -3.88
C LYS A 75 0.00 -4.44 -5.36
N MET A 76 -0.45 -3.37 -5.95
CA MET A 76 -0.10 -3.01 -7.33
C MET A 76 1.41 -2.84 -7.59
N PHE A 77 2.21 -2.96 -6.54
CA PHE A 77 3.65 -3.17 -6.59
C PHE A 77 3.95 -4.44 -5.80
N CYS A 78 3.47 -5.61 -6.30
CA CYS A 78 3.75 -6.91 -5.69
C CYS A 78 5.25 -7.17 -5.71
N GLY A 79 5.90 -6.88 -4.60
CA GLY A 79 7.18 -7.47 -4.26
C GLY A 79 6.95 -8.85 -3.63
N GLU A 80 7.94 -9.72 -3.69
CA GLU A 80 7.91 -10.95 -2.90
C GLU A 80 7.83 -10.59 -1.40
N SER A 81 6.89 -11.22 -0.69
CA SER A 81 6.82 -11.06 0.77
C SER A 81 8.07 -11.69 1.39
N SER A 82 8.84 -10.89 2.08
CA SER A 82 10.13 -11.29 2.64
C SER A 82 10.26 -10.87 4.10
N ASP A 83 10.91 -11.71 4.87
CA ASP A 83 11.38 -11.38 6.21
C ASP A 83 12.65 -10.54 6.08
N VAL A 84 12.58 -9.27 6.46
CA VAL A 84 13.68 -8.31 6.36
C VAL A 84 14.17 -7.94 7.75
N ILE A 85 15.48 -7.93 7.94
CA ILE A 85 16.12 -7.36 9.14
C ILE A 85 16.55 -5.94 8.80
N LEU A 86 16.01 -4.98 9.54
CA LEU A 86 16.38 -3.58 9.47
C LEU A 86 17.27 -3.21 10.64
N LYS A 87 18.39 -2.53 10.38
CA LYS A 87 19.21 -1.83 11.37
C LYS A 87 18.83 -0.36 11.38
N CYS A 88 18.43 0.15 12.53
CA CYS A 88 17.84 1.47 12.68
C CYS A 88 18.58 2.26 13.76
N LYS A 89 18.82 3.55 13.55
CA LYS A 89 19.24 4.44 14.66
C LYS A 89 18.09 4.57 15.66
N ASN A 90 18.42 4.61 16.95
CA ASN A 90 17.44 4.60 18.07
C ASN A 90 16.39 5.72 17.96
N LYS A 91 16.75 6.88 17.41
CA LYS A 91 15.82 8.01 17.19
C LYS A 91 14.64 7.68 16.25
N HIS A 92 14.76 6.62 15.43
CA HIS A 92 13.72 6.20 14.48
C HIS A 92 12.80 5.10 15.00
N MET A 93 12.87 4.74 16.30
CA MET A 93 11.99 3.72 16.88
C MET A 93 10.50 4.03 16.61
N LYS A 94 10.10 5.29 16.80
CA LYS A 94 8.72 5.70 16.53
C LYS A 94 8.31 5.47 15.07
N ALA A 95 9.17 5.79 14.11
CA ALA A 95 8.88 5.59 12.69
C ALA A 95 8.72 4.10 12.32
N ILE A 96 9.46 3.22 12.99
CA ILE A 96 9.33 1.77 12.83
C ILE A 96 7.97 1.29 13.39
N ILE A 97 7.61 1.75 14.60
CA ILE A 97 6.32 1.41 15.23
C ILE A 97 5.15 1.93 14.39
N ASP A 98 5.21 3.17 13.92
CA ASP A 98 4.16 3.78 13.09
C ASP A 98 3.98 3.03 11.76
N LYS A 99 5.06 2.46 11.18
CA LYS A 99 5.03 1.74 9.91
C LYS A 99 4.62 0.28 10.04
N PHE A 100 5.11 -0.42 11.07
CA PHE A 100 5.00 -1.89 11.20
C PHE A 100 4.15 -2.34 12.41
N GLY A 101 3.72 -1.40 13.25
CA GLY A 101 2.99 -1.68 14.49
C GLY A 101 3.93 -1.93 15.68
N ASP A 102 3.35 -2.07 16.85
CA ASP A 102 4.06 -2.23 18.13
C ASP A 102 4.50 -3.69 18.38
N ASN A 103 3.93 -4.63 17.65
CA ASN A 103 4.27 -6.06 17.80
C ASN A 103 5.41 -6.47 16.84
N ILE A 104 6.56 -5.81 16.99
CA ILE A 104 7.77 -6.03 16.18
C ILE A 104 8.82 -6.81 16.98
N ASP A 105 9.46 -7.79 16.32
CA ASP A 105 10.55 -8.57 16.91
C ASP A 105 11.85 -7.77 16.89
N THR A 106 12.26 -7.23 18.04
CA THR A 106 13.56 -6.59 18.20
C THR A 106 14.63 -7.66 18.43
N ILE A 107 15.59 -7.79 17.50
CA ILE A 107 16.60 -8.86 17.51
C ILE A 107 17.84 -8.44 18.30
N GLY A 108 18.14 -7.16 18.37
CA GLY A 108 19.29 -6.64 19.10
C GLY A 108 19.24 -5.14 19.22
N THR A 109 19.82 -4.63 20.30
CA THR A 109 19.94 -3.19 20.57
C THR A 109 21.35 -2.89 21.09
N ASP A 110 21.88 -1.76 20.66
CA ASP A 110 23.08 -1.15 21.26
C ASP A 110 22.81 0.30 21.67
N ARG A 111 23.84 1.04 22.04
CA ARG A 111 23.68 2.44 22.47
C ARG A 111 23.19 3.37 21.37
N GLN A 112 23.34 3.01 20.08
CA GLN A 112 23.06 3.87 18.93
C GLN A 112 22.03 3.27 17.98
N PHE A 113 21.96 1.95 17.91
CA PHE A 113 21.15 1.20 16.93
C PHE A 113 20.33 0.10 17.60
N PHE A 114 19.24 -0.24 16.94
CA PHE A 114 18.46 -1.44 17.19
C PHE A 114 18.21 -2.17 15.87
N CYS A 115 18.01 -3.47 15.94
CA CYS A 115 17.65 -4.31 14.80
C CYS A 115 16.25 -4.88 15.00
N VAL A 116 15.44 -4.83 13.96
CA VAL A 116 14.09 -5.39 13.98
C VAL A 116 13.90 -6.34 12.80
N LYS A 117 13.16 -7.41 13.05
CA LYS A 117 12.67 -8.29 11.99
C LYS A 117 11.26 -7.86 11.62
N VAL A 118 11.04 -7.54 10.35
CA VAL A 118 9.75 -7.12 9.80
C VAL A 118 9.42 -7.93 8.55
N LYS A 119 8.14 -8.25 8.39
CA LYS A 119 7.65 -8.90 7.16
C LYS A 119 7.16 -7.83 6.21
N VAL A 120 7.82 -7.70 5.06
CA VAL A 120 7.53 -6.67 4.05
C VAL A 120 7.43 -7.27 2.66
N GLU A 121 6.79 -6.55 1.76
CA GLU A 121 6.90 -6.80 0.34
C GLU A 121 8.03 -5.94 -0.23
N LEU A 122 8.99 -6.61 -0.88
CA LEU A 122 10.10 -5.93 -1.57
C LEU A 122 9.55 -5.19 -2.77
N SER A 123 9.20 -3.95 -2.58
CA SER A 123 8.52 -3.10 -3.57
C SER A 123 9.15 -1.73 -3.68
N PRO A 124 8.99 -1.01 -4.81
CA PRO A 124 9.45 0.36 -4.93
C PRO A 124 8.98 1.28 -3.80
N THR A 125 7.77 1.09 -3.30
CA THR A 125 7.23 1.86 -2.16
C THR A 125 7.99 1.60 -0.87
N PHE A 126 8.36 0.34 -0.59
CA PHE A 126 9.19 -0.01 0.56
C PHE A 126 10.58 0.62 0.47
N TYR A 127 11.23 0.54 -0.69
CA TYR A 127 12.55 1.13 -0.90
C TYR A 127 12.51 2.66 -0.85
N ALA A 128 11.48 3.31 -1.40
CA ALA A 128 11.29 4.76 -1.29
C ALA A 128 11.11 5.20 0.17
N TRP A 129 10.40 4.40 0.98
CA TRP A 129 10.26 4.64 2.42
C TRP A 129 11.60 4.53 3.13
N LEU A 130 12.47 3.58 2.79
CA LEU A 130 13.82 3.50 3.35
C LEU A 130 14.70 4.69 2.92
N PHE A 131 14.58 5.11 1.68
CA PHE A 131 15.42 6.16 1.09
C PHE A 131 15.29 7.50 1.83
N GLN A 132 14.10 7.84 2.35
CA GLN A 132 13.89 9.07 3.12
C GLN A 132 14.75 9.18 4.39
N TYR A 133 15.23 8.05 4.93
CA TYR A 133 16.07 8.02 6.14
C TYR A 133 17.56 8.11 5.86
N GLN A 134 17.97 8.24 4.59
CA GLN A 134 19.36 8.52 4.18
C GLN A 134 20.38 7.57 4.81
N GLY A 135 20.06 6.28 4.90
CA GLY A 135 20.91 5.24 5.48
C GLY A 135 20.86 5.11 7.01
N GLU A 136 20.09 5.94 7.72
CA GLU A 136 19.90 5.79 9.17
C GLU A 136 18.97 4.61 9.54
N ILE A 137 18.19 4.14 8.56
CA ILE A 137 17.50 2.85 8.53
C ILE A 137 18.03 2.12 7.31
N CYS A 138 18.64 0.94 7.49
CA CYS A 138 19.19 0.17 6.39
C CYS A 138 18.81 -1.31 6.52
N ILE A 139 18.77 -1.99 5.37
CA ILE A 139 18.53 -3.44 5.28
C ILE A 139 19.81 -4.17 5.66
N GLN A 140 19.74 -5.13 6.58
CA GLN A 140 20.82 -6.05 6.90
C GLN A 140 20.66 -7.42 6.22
N SER A 141 19.43 -7.83 6.01
CA SER A 141 19.10 -9.08 5.30
C SER A 141 17.65 -9.00 4.78
N PRO A 142 17.28 -9.78 3.77
CA PRO A 142 18.13 -10.69 2.98
C PRO A 142 18.95 -9.95 1.92
N GLN A 143 19.97 -10.61 1.37
CA GLN A 143 20.89 -10.01 0.39
C GLN A 143 20.18 -9.52 -0.87
N ASN A 144 19.20 -10.25 -1.40
CA ASN A 144 18.44 -9.85 -2.57
C ASN A 144 17.68 -8.51 -2.37
N ALA A 145 17.22 -8.21 -1.14
CA ALA A 145 16.59 -6.92 -0.84
C ALA A 145 17.62 -5.77 -0.84
N ILE A 146 18.84 -6.05 -0.37
CA ILE A 146 19.96 -5.08 -0.41
C ILE A 146 20.33 -4.80 -1.87
N ASP A 147 20.51 -5.85 -2.68
CA ASP A 147 20.91 -5.74 -4.08
C ASP A 147 19.90 -4.93 -4.90
N GLN A 148 18.58 -5.19 -4.71
CA GLN A 148 17.53 -4.42 -5.37
C GLN A 148 17.53 -2.94 -4.96
N PHE A 149 17.75 -2.65 -3.68
CA PHE A 149 17.82 -1.26 -3.18
C PHE A 149 19.01 -0.51 -3.75
N VAL A 150 20.18 -1.15 -3.81
CA VAL A 150 21.41 -0.59 -4.39
C VAL A 150 21.21 -0.33 -5.88
N GLN A 151 20.69 -1.31 -6.62
CA GLN A 151 20.42 -1.19 -8.06
C GLN A 151 19.48 -0.02 -8.39
N MET A 152 18.43 0.19 -7.56
CA MET A 152 17.57 1.38 -7.72
C MET A 152 18.35 2.69 -7.56
N GLY A 153 19.24 2.75 -6.59
CA GLY A 153 20.12 3.92 -6.38
C GLY A 153 21.06 4.17 -7.55
N GLU A 154 21.71 3.13 -8.05
CA GLU A 154 22.62 3.19 -9.21
C GLU A 154 21.88 3.68 -10.47
N THR A 155 20.70 3.14 -10.75
CA THR A 155 19.87 3.58 -11.88
C THR A 155 19.51 5.07 -11.79
N ILE A 156 19.21 5.58 -10.59
CA ILE A 156 18.91 7.01 -10.39
C ILE A 156 20.16 7.85 -10.67
N ILE A 157 21.35 7.42 -10.23
CA ILE A 157 22.61 8.12 -10.47
C ILE A 157 22.91 8.15 -11.97
N GLU A 158 22.79 7.02 -12.67
CA GLU A 158 23.04 6.92 -14.11
C GLU A 158 22.16 7.86 -14.96
N VAL A 159 20.89 8.00 -14.58
CA VAL A 159 19.94 8.86 -15.32
C VAL A 159 20.20 10.35 -15.09
N HIS A 160 20.84 10.72 -13.96
CA HIS A 160 21.07 12.11 -13.58
C HIS A 160 22.55 12.56 -13.67
N SER A 161 23.44 11.70 -14.14
CA SER A 161 24.86 12.00 -14.42
C SER A 161 25.08 12.33 -15.87
#